data_8302d2426ac9500eeb30d5f4a2f23270
#
_entry.id   8302d2426ac9500eeb30d5f4a2f23270
#
_cell.length_a   1.000
_cell.length_b   1.000
_cell.length_c   1.000
_cell.angle_alpha   90.00
_cell.angle_beta   90.00
_cell.angle_gamma   90.00
#
_symmetry.space_group_name_H-M   'P 1'
#
loop_
_entity.id
_entity.type
_entity.pdbx_description
1 polymer ?
#
loop_
_entity_poly.entity_id
_entity_poly.type
_entity_poly.pdbx_seq_one_letter_code
_entity_poly.pdbx_strand_id
1 'polypeptide(L)'
;VNPPIYDFAAFDFWLKPYGLLTVAGFLRGKAELLLFDYLDRMHPAVPKDRKLRSEEWGRGEYYSQKIDKPDCFSRIMRYYRRFGLPKKEFDNFLREQKHFDWALINTGMTYWYPGVTETIETIRRLCPKTKIVFGGIYTTLCPEHAKSLGADLVIEDSGLDELWDLLNISPDFEQPPFWEGYEQLPAGVLKLTDGCPLKCTYCAIYKFYNKFRPRPLERSLRELEFLAARGAKNIAFYDDALLYKAQDVLVPFLREVIKQKVRI
;
A
#
# COMPACT_ATOMS: atom_id res chain seq x y z
N VAL A 1 -5.74 3.84 -5.05
CA VAL A 1 -5.15 5.05 -4.40
C VAL A 1 -4.54 4.66 -3.06
N ASN A 2 -3.32 5.14 -2.77
CA ASN A 2 -2.69 5.07 -1.46
C ASN A 2 -2.77 6.46 -0.81
N PRO A 3 -3.56 6.65 0.28
CA PRO A 3 -3.83 7.96 0.87
C PRO A 3 -2.62 8.65 1.50
N PRO A 4 -2.68 9.98 1.72
CA PRO A 4 -1.69 10.70 2.50
C PRO A 4 -1.75 10.30 3.99
N ILE A 5 -0.66 10.52 4.72
CA ILE A 5 -0.60 10.27 6.16
C ILE A 5 -0.77 11.58 6.92
N TYR A 6 -1.63 11.55 7.94
CA TYR A 6 -1.82 12.61 8.92
C TYR A 6 -1.24 12.16 10.26
N ASP A 7 -0.09 12.72 10.66
CA ASP A 7 0.63 12.25 11.83
C ASP A 7 1.60 13.32 12.36
N PHE A 8 2.21 13.04 13.51
CA PHE A 8 3.33 13.82 14.08
C PHE A 8 4.67 13.46 13.43
N ALA A 9 4.81 12.26 12.88
CA ALA A 9 5.98 11.78 12.19
C ALA A 9 5.62 10.66 11.20
N ALA A 10 6.21 10.69 10.02
CA ALA A 10 6.21 9.58 9.07
C ALA A 10 7.52 9.59 8.29
N PHE A 11 8.05 8.42 8.03
CA PHE A 11 9.27 8.20 7.30
C PHE A 11 9.12 6.95 6.44
N ASP A 12 9.63 6.99 5.23
CA ASP A 12 9.56 5.85 4.32
C ASP A 12 10.61 4.80 4.68
N PHE A 13 10.18 3.75 5.36
CA PHE A 13 10.90 2.50 5.55
C PHE A 13 10.38 1.45 4.56
N TRP A 14 10.37 1.79 3.25
CA TRP A 14 9.80 0.99 2.16
C TRP A 14 8.29 0.78 2.28
N LEU A 15 7.57 1.77 2.81
CA LEU A 15 6.13 1.70 3.01
C LEU A 15 5.38 1.76 1.66
N LYS A 16 5.21 0.61 1.04
CA LYS A 16 4.43 0.45 -0.18
C LYS A 16 3.06 -0.16 0.12
N PRO A 17 2.01 0.22 -0.59
CA PRO A 17 0.67 -0.33 -0.40
C PRO A 17 0.57 -1.74 -1.02
N TYR A 18 1.34 -2.70 -0.50
CA TYR A 18 1.53 -4.02 -1.07
C TYR A 18 0.20 -4.77 -1.30
N GLY A 19 -0.72 -4.69 -0.36
CA GLY A 19 -2.05 -5.30 -0.49
C GLY A 19 -2.84 -4.71 -1.67
N LEU A 20 -2.85 -3.38 -1.80
CA LEU A 20 -3.51 -2.70 -2.93
C LEU A 20 -2.86 -3.07 -4.27
N LEU A 21 -1.53 -3.09 -4.32
CA LEU A 21 -0.79 -3.48 -5.53
C LEU A 21 -1.07 -4.95 -5.91
N THR A 22 -1.20 -5.81 -4.90
CA THR A 22 -1.56 -7.22 -5.12
C THR A 22 -2.95 -7.34 -5.74
N VAL A 23 -3.95 -6.67 -5.17
CA VAL A 23 -5.33 -6.64 -5.70
C VAL A 23 -5.33 -6.08 -7.13
N ALA A 24 -4.62 -4.99 -7.38
CA ALA A 24 -4.50 -4.41 -8.72
C ALA A 24 -3.82 -5.38 -9.70
N GLY A 25 -2.77 -6.10 -9.26
CA GLY A 25 -2.12 -7.13 -10.06
C GLY A 25 -3.10 -8.21 -10.54
N PHE A 26 -4.01 -8.67 -9.68
CA PHE A 26 -5.02 -9.68 -10.02
C PHE A 26 -6.03 -9.21 -11.08
N LEU A 27 -6.15 -7.90 -11.28
CA LEU A 27 -7.00 -7.26 -12.29
C LEU A 27 -6.28 -6.97 -13.61
N ARG A 28 -4.97 -7.27 -13.70
CA ARG A 28 -4.16 -7.01 -14.91
C ARG A 28 -4.76 -7.66 -16.15
N GLY A 29 -4.88 -6.88 -17.23
CA GLY A 29 -5.48 -7.32 -18.48
C GLY A 29 -7.01 -7.46 -18.46
N LYS A 30 -7.68 -7.16 -17.33
CA LYS A 30 -9.14 -7.23 -17.16
C LYS A 30 -9.77 -5.86 -16.93
N ALA A 31 -8.95 -4.89 -16.51
CA ALA A 31 -9.33 -3.51 -16.31
C ALA A 31 -8.16 -2.59 -16.69
N GLU A 32 -8.44 -1.36 -17.05
CA GLU A 32 -7.45 -0.30 -17.10
C GLU A 32 -7.10 0.13 -15.68
N LEU A 33 -5.83 0.09 -15.34
CA LEU A 33 -5.35 0.30 -13.97
C LEU A 33 -4.47 1.55 -13.91
N LEU A 34 -4.81 2.46 -13.01
CA LEU A 34 -4.02 3.64 -12.71
C LEU A 34 -3.71 3.68 -11.21
N LEU A 35 -2.47 3.96 -10.86
CA LEU A 35 -2.04 4.13 -9.48
C LEU A 35 -1.84 5.60 -9.16
N PHE A 36 -2.44 6.08 -8.07
CA PHE A 36 -2.03 7.31 -7.41
C PHE A 36 -1.60 6.98 -5.98
N ASP A 37 -0.30 7.08 -5.74
CA ASP A 37 0.30 6.88 -4.42
C ASP A 37 0.77 8.23 -3.86
N TYR A 38 0.03 8.78 -2.91
CA TYR A 38 0.44 10.02 -2.24
C TYR A 38 1.82 9.92 -1.58
N LEU A 39 2.24 8.70 -1.23
CA LEU A 39 3.49 8.44 -0.54
C LEU A 39 4.64 8.08 -1.49
N ASP A 40 4.43 8.18 -2.81
CA ASP A 40 5.49 7.97 -3.77
C ASP A 40 6.51 9.13 -3.73
N ARG A 41 7.67 8.86 -3.14
CA ARG A 41 8.77 9.81 -3.01
C ARG A 41 9.50 10.10 -4.32
N MET A 42 9.32 9.24 -5.31
CA MET A 42 9.94 9.38 -6.64
C MET A 42 9.01 10.05 -7.65
N HIS A 43 7.78 10.34 -7.26
CA HIS A 43 6.80 10.98 -8.15
C HIS A 43 7.31 12.35 -8.64
N PRO A 44 7.21 12.66 -9.95
CA PRO A 44 7.70 13.93 -10.51
C PRO A 44 7.12 15.20 -9.85
N ALA A 45 5.90 15.11 -9.34
CA ALA A 45 5.19 16.20 -8.66
C ALA A 45 5.60 16.40 -7.19
N VAL A 46 6.58 15.66 -6.66
CA VAL A 46 7.12 15.95 -5.32
C VAL A 46 7.73 17.36 -5.35
N PRO A 47 7.27 18.29 -4.47
CA PRO A 47 7.82 19.63 -4.44
C PRO A 47 9.32 19.66 -4.16
N LYS A 48 10.02 20.52 -4.90
CA LYS A 48 11.50 20.67 -4.80
C LYS A 48 11.90 21.94 -4.00
N ASP A 49 10.96 22.48 -3.24
CA ASP A 49 11.14 23.67 -2.38
C ASP A 49 12.13 23.43 -1.23
N ARG A 50 12.33 22.19 -0.87
CA ARG A 50 13.34 21.74 0.07
C ARG A 50 13.95 20.40 -0.32
N LYS A 51 15.19 20.16 0.09
CA LYS A 51 15.83 18.86 -0.07
C LYS A 51 15.27 17.89 0.97
N LEU A 52 14.59 16.83 0.50
CA LEU A 52 14.16 15.73 1.36
C LEU A 52 15.35 14.80 1.62
N ARG A 53 15.49 14.33 2.86
CA ARG A 53 16.50 13.33 3.20
C ARG A 53 16.18 12.02 2.47
N SER A 54 17.15 11.54 1.71
CA SER A 54 17.12 10.21 1.11
C SER A 54 18.28 9.41 1.66
N GLU A 55 18.01 8.20 2.09
CA GLU A 55 19.02 7.31 2.64
C GLU A 55 19.37 6.23 1.60
N GLU A 56 20.48 5.56 1.85
CA GLU A 56 20.84 4.33 1.17
C GLU A 56 19.67 3.32 1.26
N TRP A 57 19.59 2.43 0.29
CA TRP A 57 18.53 1.40 0.18
C TRP A 57 17.12 1.93 -0.09
N GLY A 58 16.98 3.17 -0.54
CA GLY A 58 15.70 3.73 -0.98
C GLY A 58 14.76 4.25 0.13
N ARG A 59 15.23 4.29 1.38
CA ARG A 59 14.49 4.91 2.50
C ARG A 59 14.56 6.43 2.44
N GLY A 60 13.66 7.13 3.18
CA GLY A 60 13.79 8.57 3.30
C GLY A 60 12.56 9.31 3.79
N GLU A 61 12.66 10.64 3.78
CA GLU A 61 11.58 11.51 4.19
C GLU A 61 10.50 11.60 3.12
N TYR A 62 9.24 11.62 3.56
CA TYR A 62 8.13 12.09 2.74
C TYR A 62 8.10 13.61 2.65
N TYR A 63 7.64 14.14 1.53
CA TYR A 63 7.18 15.53 1.51
C TYR A 63 6.08 15.70 2.55
N SER A 64 6.08 16.82 3.25
CA SER A 64 5.07 17.07 4.29
C SER A 64 4.77 18.54 4.46
N GLN A 65 3.54 18.83 4.82
CA GLN A 65 3.05 20.15 5.16
C GLN A 65 2.61 20.19 6.63
N LYS A 66 2.96 21.25 7.35
CA LYS A 66 2.43 21.51 8.68
C LYS A 66 0.96 21.91 8.52
N ILE A 67 0.11 21.31 9.35
CA ILE A 67 -1.31 21.57 9.39
C ILE A 67 -1.77 21.83 10.83
N ASP A 68 -2.96 22.37 10.97
CA ASP A 68 -3.55 22.58 12.28
C ASP A 68 -3.80 21.24 12.98
N LYS A 69 -3.54 21.26 14.26
CA LYS A 69 -3.66 20.10 15.11
C LYS A 69 -5.12 19.91 15.54
N PRO A 70 -5.69 18.71 15.45
CA PRO A 70 -6.96 18.44 16.11
C PRO A 70 -6.93 18.79 17.61
N ASP A 71 -8.04 19.26 18.14
CA ASP A 71 -8.13 19.72 19.55
C ASP A 71 -7.71 18.65 20.55
N CYS A 72 -8.04 17.39 20.27
CA CYS A 72 -7.64 16.25 21.12
C CYS A 72 -6.10 16.09 21.24
N PHE A 73 -5.33 16.67 20.33
CA PHE A 73 -3.88 16.66 20.35
C PHE A 73 -3.24 17.98 20.81
N SER A 74 -4.02 18.95 21.27
CA SER A 74 -3.55 20.29 21.67
C SER A 74 -2.37 20.26 22.65
N ARG A 75 -2.35 19.31 23.57
CA ARG A 75 -1.30 19.13 24.60
C ARG A 75 0.00 18.51 24.09
N ILE A 76 0.03 17.98 22.87
CA ILE A 76 1.24 17.34 22.31
C ILE A 76 2.14 18.43 21.75
N MET A 77 3.35 18.58 22.27
CA MET A 77 4.32 19.61 21.90
C MET A 77 5.06 19.33 20.59
N ARG A 78 4.38 18.71 19.61
CA ARG A 78 4.93 18.38 18.29
C ARG A 78 4.04 18.97 17.19
N TYR A 79 4.63 19.25 16.03
CA TYR A 79 3.85 19.68 14.87
C TYR A 79 3.10 18.50 14.28
N TYR A 80 1.82 18.70 13.99
CA TYR A 80 1.01 17.78 13.22
C TYR A 80 1.19 18.08 11.74
N ARG A 81 1.29 17.04 10.93
CA ARG A 81 1.65 17.18 9.51
C ARG A 81 0.80 16.27 8.65
N ARG A 82 0.60 16.72 7.43
CA ARG A 82 0.14 15.89 6.32
C ARG A 82 1.34 15.50 5.48
N PHE A 83 1.60 14.21 5.36
CA PHE A 83 2.70 13.63 4.59
C PHE A 83 2.20 13.08 3.27
N GLY A 84 2.99 13.23 2.22
CA GLY A 84 2.71 12.80 0.87
C GLY A 84 2.54 13.95 -0.11
N LEU A 85 2.27 13.66 -1.36
CA LEU A 85 2.07 14.63 -2.42
C LEU A 85 1.04 15.70 -2.05
N PRO A 86 1.19 16.95 -2.52
CA PRO A 86 0.18 17.99 -2.33
C PRO A 86 -1.20 17.55 -2.83
N LYS A 87 -2.24 17.96 -2.13
CA LYS A 87 -3.64 17.62 -2.49
C LYS A 87 -3.99 17.97 -3.94
N LYS A 88 -3.47 19.10 -4.45
CA LYS A 88 -3.68 19.55 -5.82
C LYS A 88 -3.24 18.52 -6.88
N GLU A 89 -2.25 17.69 -6.57
CA GLU A 89 -1.75 16.69 -7.52
C GLU A 89 -2.77 15.57 -7.74
N PHE A 90 -3.50 15.19 -6.70
CA PHE A 90 -4.61 14.25 -6.84
C PHE A 90 -5.82 14.90 -7.55
N ASP A 91 -6.11 16.17 -7.26
CA ASP A 91 -7.14 16.93 -7.99
C ASP A 91 -6.81 16.95 -9.50
N ASN A 92 -5.56 17.17 -9.88
CA ASN A 92 -5.11 17.19 -11.27
C ASN A 92 -5.25 15.79 -11.89
N PHE A 93 -4.74 14.76 -11.22
CA PHE A 93 -4.84 13.37 -11.67
C PHE A 93 -6.30 12.97 -11.96
N LEU A 94 -7.24 13.28 -11.05
CA LEU A 94 -8.65 12.96 -11.27
C LEU A 94 -9.27 13.73 -12.44
N ARG A 95 -8.88 14.99 -12.66
CA ARG A 95 -9.39 15.81 -13.78
C ARG A 95 -8.87 15.37 -15.14
N GLU A 96 -7.62 14.93 -15.21
CA GLU A 96 -6.98 14.47 -16.45
C GLU A 96 -7.63 13.21 -17.00
N GLN A 97 -8.06 12.31 -16.13
CA GLN A 97 -8.60 11.00 -16.51
C GLN A 97 -10.11 11.01 -16.85
N LYS A 98 -10.81 12.12 -16.68
CA LYS A 98 -12.22 12.33 -16.99
C LYS A 98 -13.24 11.37 -16.35
N HIS A 99 -12.94 10.09 -16.23
CA HIS A 99 -13.86 9.08 -15.70
C HIS A 99 -13.10 7.90 -15.05
N PHE A 100 -13.62 7.47 -13.91
CA PHE A 100 -13.24 6.22 -13.26
C PHE A 100 -14.52 5.48 -12.86
N ASP A 101 -14.61 4.21 -13.18
CA ASP A 101 -15.71 3.36 -12.68
C ASP A 101 -15.52 3.11 -11.18
N TRP A 102 -14.29 2.81 -10.78
CA TRP A 102 -13.93 2.39 -9.44
C TRP A 102 -12.69 3.10 -8.90
N ALA A 103 -12.71 3.40 -7.61
CA ALA A 103 -11.56 3.85 -6.84
C ALA A 103 -11.31 2.88 -5.68
N LEU A 104 -10.23 2.10 -5.77
CA LEU A 104 -9.78 1.20 -4.71
C LEU A 104 -8.80 1.97 -3.81
N ILE A 105 -9.12 2.08 -2.52
CA ILE A 105 -8.33 2.87 -1.56
C ILE A 105 -7.67 1.93 -0.55
N ASN A 106 -6.34 2.06 -0.40
CA ASN A 106 -5.59 1.38 0.65
C ASN A 106 -5.82 2.03 2.02
N THR A 107 -5.86 1.23 3.07
CA THR A 107 -5.90 1.75 4.44
C THR A 107 -4.78 1.15 5.28
N GLY A 108 -3.96 2.03 5.83
CA GLY A 108 -2.85 1.66 6.71
C GLY A 108 -3.25 1.66 8.19
N MET A 109 -2.47 2.36 9.02
CA MET A 109 -2.73 2.46 10.46
C MET A 109 -4.10 3.08 10.75
N THR A 110 -4.73 2.63 11.83
CA THR A 110 -6.08 3.08 12.21
C THR A 110 -6.21 4.59 12.37
N TYR A 111 -5.19 5.24 12.92
CA TYR A 111 -5.16 6.69 13.14
C TYR A 111 -4.76 7.52 11.90
N TRP A 112 -4.48 6.88 10.75
CA TRP A 112 -4.27 7.57 9.46
C TRP A 112 -5.57 7.76 8.67
N TYR A 113 -6.71 7.39 9.23
CA TYR A 113 -8.02 7.56 8.59
C TYR A 113 -8.29 8.99 8.05
N PRO A 114 -7.74 10.11 8.59
CA PRO A 114 -7.98 11.43 8.01
C PRO A 114 -7.50 11.54 6.56
N GLY A 115 -6.43 10.81 6.18
CA GLY A 115 -5.98 10.73 4.79
C GLY A 115 -6.97 9.96 3.90
N VAL A 116 -7.60 8.93 4.43
CA VAL A 116 -8.67 8.19 3.74
C VAL A 116 -9.86 9.10 3.52
N THR A 117 -10.28 9.83 4.55
CA THR A 117 -11.38 10.82 4.48
C THR A 117 -11.11 11.88 3.40
N GLU A 118 -9.91 12.50 3.41
CA GLU A 118 -9.51 13.47 2.37
C GLU A 118 -9.64 12.88 0.97
N THR A 119 -9.20 11.63 0.80
CA THR A 119 -9.24 10.95 -0.50
C THR A 119 -10.67 10.70 -0.97
N ILE A 120 -11.55 10.18 -0.08
CA ILE A 120 -12.97 9.95 -0.38
C ILE A 120 -13.67 11.26 -0.75
N GLU A 121 -13.52 12.31 0.08
CA GLU A 121 -14.12 13.62 -0.17
C GLU A 121 -13.68 14.21 -1.51
N THR A 122 -12.40 14.06 -1.87
CA THR A 122 -11.86 14.53 -3.14
C THR A 122 -12.47 13.80 -4.33
N ILE A 123 -12.58 12.46 -4.25
CA ILE A 123 -13.21 11.65 -5.29
C ILE A 123 -14.70 12.01 -5.42
N ARG A 124 -15.43 12.08 -4.32
CA ARG A 124 -16.87 12.45 -4.33
C ARG A 124 -17.11 13.81 -4.96
N ARG A 125 -16.22 14.77 -4.71
CA ARG A 125 -16.31 16.13 -5.26
C ARG A 125 -16.01 16.21 -6.74
N LEU A 126 -14.97 15.50 -7.23
CA LEU A 126 -14.48 15.62 -8.61
C LEU A 126 -15.02 14.54 -9.54
N CYS A 127 -15.28 13.35 -9.01
CA CYS A 127 -15.75 12.18 -9.73
C CYS A 127 -16.95 11.55 -9.02
N PRO A 128 -18.10 12.25 -8.90
CA PRO A 128 -19.21 11.82 -8.04
C PRO A 128 -19.87 10.51 -8.46
N LYS A 129 -19.63 10.04 -9.68
CA LYS A 129 -20.16 8.75 -10.18
C LYS A 129 -19.22 7.56 -9.90
N THR A 130 -17.97 7.84 -9.54
CA THR A 130 -16.99 6.79 -9.22
C THR A 130 -17.40 6.05 -7.95
N LYS A 131 -17.48 4.74 -8.02
CA LYS A 131 -17.70 3.90 -6.85
C LYS A 131 -16.41 3.75 -6.05
N ILE A 132 -16.51 3.81 -4.73
CA ILE A 132 -15.37 3.80 -3.82
C ILE A 132 -15.38 2.51 -3.00
N VAL A 133 -14.28 1.78 -3.08
CA VAL A 133 -14.02 0.60 -2.24
C VAL A 133 -12.76 0.86 -1.43
N PHE A 134 -12.75 0.56 -0.17
CA PHE A 134 -11.51 0.58 0.60
C PHE A 134 -11.37 -0.61 1.55
N GLY A 135 -10.14 -1.01 1.74
CA GLY A 135 -9.75 -2.16 2.53
C GLY A 135 -8.35 -2.02 3.12
N GLY A 136 -7.99 -2.92 3.99
CA GLY A 136 -6.68 -2.98 4.62
C GLY A 136 -6.74 -2.98 6.16
N ILE A 137 -5.67 -2.55 6.81
CA ILE A 137 -5.51 -2.70 8.26
C ILE A 137 -6.59 -1.94 9.03
N TYR A 138 -6.86 -0.71 8.66
CA TYR A 138 -7.83 0.12 9.36
C TYR A 138 -9.25 -0.43 9.26
N THR A 139 -9.69 -0.87 8.08
CA THR A 139 -11.05 -1.41 7.89
C THR A 139 -11.27 -2.69 8.69
N THR A 140 -10.27 -3.54 8.79
CA THR A 140 -10.33 -4.77 9.57
C THR A 140 -10.36 -4.51 11.09
N LEU A 141 -9.64 -3.49 11.57
CA LEU A 141 -9.55 -3.20 12.99
C LEU A 141 -10.66 -2.27 13.51
N CYS A 142 -11.20 -1.41 12.67
CA CYS A 142 -12.21 -0.42 13.00
C CYS A 142 -13.34 -0.39 11.95
N PRO A 143 -14.03 -1.50 11.68
CA PRO A 143 -14.97 -1.61 10.56
C PRO A 143 -16.13 -0.63 10.67
N GLU A 144 -16.73 -0.47 11.85
CA GLU A 144 -17.88 0.44 12.05
C GLU A 144 -17.51 1.91 11.77
N HIS A 145 -16.32 2.33 12.22
CA HIS A 145 -15.85 3.68 11.90
C HIS A 145 -15.51 3.82 10.42
N ALA A 146 -14.93 2.78 9.80
CA ALA A 146 -14.62 2.77 8.39
C ALA A 146 -15.89 2.92 7.53
N LYS A 147 -16.97 2.19 7.84
CA LYS A 147 -18.27 2.31 7.16
C LYS A 147 -18.85 3.72 7.22
N SER A 148 -18.61 4.44 8.31
CA SER A 148 -19.11 5.82 8.48
C SER A 148 -18.45 6.84 7.53
N LEU A 149 -17.35 6.51 6.87
CA LEU A 149 -16.64 7.41 5.95
C LEU A 149 -17.29 7.54 4.55
N GLY A 150 -18.32 6.78 4.24
CA GLY A 150 -19.15 6.97 3.04
C GLY A 150 -18.59 6.35 1.76
N ALA A 151 -17.89 5.22 1.84
CA ALA A 151 -17.58 4.39 0.68
C ALA A 151 -18.77 3.51 0.26
N ASP A 152 -18.71 2.99 -0.96
CA ASP A 152 -19.73 2.08 -1.49
C ASP A 152 -19.53 0.65 -0.98
N LEU A 153 -18.25 0.25 -0.71
CA LEU A 153 -17.90 -1.02 -0.09
C LEU A 153 -16.69 -0.86 0.83
N VAL A 154 -16.75 -1.49 1.99
CA VAL A 154 -15.66 -1.60 2.97
C VAL A 154 -15.28 -3.05 3.12
N ILE A 155 -14.05 -3.41 2.77
CA ILE A 155 -13.51 -4.75 2.95
C ILE A 155 -13.02 -4.89 4.40
N GLU A 156 -13.71 -5.71 5.19
CA GLU A 156 -13.48 -5.82 6.64
C GLU A 156 -12.45 -6.89 7.03
N ASP A 157 -12.13 -7.78 6.09
CA ASP A 157 -11.19 -8.88 6.35
C ASP A 157 -10.25 -9.11 5.16
N SER A 158 -9.54 -10.23 5.16
CA SER A 158 -8.67 -10.62 4.05
C SER A 158 -9.40 -11.30 2.89
N GLY A 159 -10.70 -11.54 3.01
CA GLY A 159 -11.53 -12.07 1.94
C GLY A 159 -11.84 -10.98 0.90
N LEU A 160 -11.76 -11.34 -0.36
CA LEU A 160 -11.97 -10.40 -1.47
C LEU A 160 -13.16 -10.84 -2.37
N ASP A 161 -13.94 -11.82 -1.94
CA ASP A 161 -15.03 -12.38 -2.77
C ASP A 161 -16.07 -11.30 -3.08
N GLU A 162 -16.47 -10.50 -2.09
CA GLU A 162 -17.39 -9.38 -2.28
C GLU A 162 -16.84 -8.34 -3.29
N LEU A 163 -15.53 -8.12 -3.30
CA LEU A 163 -14.90 -7.23 -4.27
C LEU A 163 -15.01 -7.79 -5.68
N TRP A 164 -14.70 -9.08 -5.86
CA TRP A 164 -14.77 -9.71 -7.19
C TRP A 164 -16.20 -9.77 -7.74
N ASP A 165 -17.15 -10.07 -6.88
CA ASP A 165 -18.58 -10.05 -7.23
C ASP A 165 -19.03 -8.63 -7.62
N LEU A 166 -18.63 -7.62 -6.84
CA LEU A 166 -18.98 -6.22 -7.09
C LEU A 166 -18.37 -5.70 -8.40
N LEU A 167 -17.12 -6.07 -8.69
CA LEU A 167 -16.44 -5.70 -9.93
C LEU A 167 -16.93 -6.51 -11.13
N ASN A 168 -17.59 -7.65 -10.89
CA ASN A 168 -17.94 -8.65 -11.90
C ASN A 168 -16.71 -9.11 -12.71
N ILE A 169 -15.60 -9.35 -12.00
CA ILE A 169 -14.32 -9.76 -12.58
C ILE A 169 -13.84 -11.04 -11.91
N SER A 170 -13.42 -12.03 -12.70
CA SER A 170 -12.69 -13.20 -12.21
C SER A 170 -11.19 -12.85 -12.06
N PRO A 171 -10.64 -12.78 -10.84
CA PRO A 171 -9.24 -12.39 -10.62
C PRO A 171 -8.26 -13.43 -11.14
N ASP A 172 -7.05 -12.98 -11.54
CA ASP A 172 -5.93 -13.88 -11.84
C ASP A 172 -4.92 -13.82 -10.68
N PHE A 173 -5.03 -14.77 -9.77
CA PHE A 173 -4.20 -14.83 -8.56
C PHE A 173 -2.72 -15.15 -8.81
N GLU A 174 -2.34 -15.53 -10.03
CA GLU A 174 -0.94 -15.80 -10.40
C GLU A 174 -0.17 -14.53 -10.80
N GLN A 175 -0.88 -13.42 -11.02
CA GLN A 175 -0.26 -12.15 -11.38
C GLN A 175 0.56 -11.58 -10.22
N PRO A 176 1.76 -11.02 -10.49
CA PRO A 176 2.50 -10.28 -9.50
C PRO A 176 1.79 -8.96 -9.17
N PRO A 177 2.11 -8.32 -8.03
CA PRO A 177 1.58 -7.00 -7.69
C PRO A 177 1.83 -5.96 -8.80
N PHE A 178 0.97 -4.95 -8.89
CA PHE A 178 0.97 -3.92 -9.93
C PHE A 178 2.11 -2.89 -9.72
N TRP A 179 3.36 -3.34 -9.83
CA TRP A 179 4.54 -2.49 -9.68
C TRP A 179 4.74 -1.51 -10.85
N GLU A 180 4.19 -1.79 -12.01
CA GLU A 180 4.21 -0.92 -13.18
C GLU A 180 3.46 0.40 -12.97
N GLY A 181 2.66 0.51 -11.93
CA GLY A 181 2.03 1.76 -11.52
C GLY A 181 3.02 2.82 -11.04
N TYR A 182 4.26 2.45 -10.70
CA TYR A 182 5.32 3.39 -10.36
C TYR A 182 6.21 3.69 -11.57
N GLU A 183 6.49 4.96 -11.82
CA GLU A 183 7.44 5.39 -12.84
C GLU A 183 8.88 5.00 -12.48
N GLN A 184 9.25 5.18 -11.19
CA GLN A 184 10.53 4.81 -10.64
C GLN A 184 10.37 3.94 -9.41
N LEU A 185 11.11 2.84 -9.33
CA LEU A 185 11.02 1.88 -8.24
C LEU A 185 12.41 1.54 -7.70
N PRO A 186 13.06 2.43 -6.91
CA PRO A 186 14.40 2.19 -6.37
C PRO A 186 14.45 1.07 -5.34
N ALA A 187 13.32 0.76 -4.72
CA ALA A 187 13.15 -0.33 -3.77
C ALA A 187 11.78 -0.98 -3.93
N GLY A 188 11.74 -2.29 -3.96
CA GLY A 188 10.51 -3.10 -3.95
C GLY A 188 10.26 -3.75 -2.61
N VAL A 189 9.07 -4.29 -2.43
CA VAL A 189 8.75 -5.13 -1.28
C VAL A 189 8.27 -6.50 -1.74
N LEU A 190 8.59 -7.51 -0.96
CA LEU A 190 8.32 -8.91 -1.27
C LEU A 190 7.80 -9.62 -0.02
N LYS A 191 6.94 -10.61 -0.20
CA LYS A 191 6.51 -11.52 0.86
C LYS A 191 6.78 -12.96 0.46
N LEU A 192 7.39 -13.71 1.36
CA LEU A 192 7.59 -15.17 1.22
C LEU A 192 6.52 -15.97 1.99
N THR A 193 5.85 -15.29 2.94
CA THR A 193 4.87 -15.93 3.81
C THR A 193 3.69 -15.00 4.09
N ASP A 194 2.56 -15.55 4.44
CA ASP A 194 1.41 -14.83 4.96
C ASP A 194 1.15 -15.24 6.41
N GLY A 195 0.89 -14.25 7.26
CA GLY A 195 0.57 -14.42 8.66
C GLY A 195 1.76 -14.75 9.56
N CYS A 196 1.47 -14.89 10.85
CA CYS A 196 2.44 -15.16 11.91
C CYS A 196 1.93 -16.25 12.83
N PRO A 197 2.76 -17.21 13.26
CA PRO A 197 2.34 -18.26 14.18
C PRO A 197 2.25 -17.79 15.64
N LEU A 198 2.81 -16.62 15.95
CA LEU A 198 2.86 -16.06 17.28
C LEU A 198 1.55 -15.33 17.62
N LYS A 199 1.16 -15.37 18.90
CA LYS A 199 -0.02 -14.69 19.44
C LYS A 199 0.40 -13.64 20.46
N CYS A 200 1.26 -12.70 20.05
CA CYS A 200 1.73 -11.63 20.92
C CYS A 200 0.54 -10.74 21.35
N THR A 201 0.46 -10.43 22.64
CA THR A 201 -0.68 -9.73 23.26
C THR A 201 -0.95 -8.33 22.70
N TYR A 202 0.06 -7.70 22.12
CA TYR A 202 -0.01 -6.35 21.51
C TYR A 202 -0.18 -6.36 19.99
N CYS A 203 -0.16 -7.53 19.35
CA CYS A 203 -0.16 -7.65 17.89
C CYS A 203 -1.52 -8.04 17.36
N ALA A 204 -1.97 -7.37 16.30
CA ALA A 204 -3.26 -7.62 15.67
C ALA A 204 -3.20 -8.55 14.44
N ILE A 205 -2.01 -9.07 14.08
CA ILE A 205 -1.84 -9.85 12.83
C ILE A 205 -2.78 -11.05 12.73
N TYR A 206 -3.14 -11.66 13.87
CA TYR A 206 -4.09 -12.78 13.92
C TYR A 206 -5.51 -12.43 13.46
N LYS A 207 -5.83 -11.12 13.38
CA LYS A 207 -7.10 -10.63 12.82
C LYS A 207 -7.12 -10.70 11.29
N PHE A 208 -5.94 -10.68 10.66
CA PHE A 208 -5.80 -10.69 9.20
C PHE A 208 -5.54 -12.09 8.66
N TYR A 209 -4.83 -12.91 9.43
CA TYR A 209 -4.42 -14.24 8.99
C TYR A 209 -4.67 -15.27 10.09
N ASN A 210 -5.47 -16.27 9.78
CA ASN A 210 -5.78 -17.35 10.71
C ASN A 210 -4.62 -18.32 10.92
N LYS A 211 -3.68 -18.39 9.97
CA LYS A 211 -2.56 -19.34 9.96
C LYS A 211 -1.36 -18.74 9.26
N PHE A 212 -0.16 -19.17 9.68
CA PHE A 212 1.06 -18.98 8.93
C PHE A 212 1.03 -19.86 7.66
N ARG A 213 1.32 -19.28 6.49
CA ARG A 213 1.34 -19.96 5.20
C ARG A 213 2.56 -19.53 4.39
N PRO A 214 3.50 -20.45 4.07
CA PRO A 214 4.50 -20.18 3.05
C PRO A 214 3.84 -19.96 1.69
N ARG A 215 4.36 -19.01 0.93
CA ARG A 215 3.99 -18.81 -0.48
C ARG A 215 4.79 -19.79 -1.35
N PRO A 216 4.26 -20.21 -2.51
CA PRO A 216 5.04 -21.03 -3.45
C PRO A 216 6.34 -20.32 -3.83
N LEU A 217 7.46 -21.07 -3.83
CA LEU A 217 8.79 -20.53 -4.12
C LEU A 217 8.83 -19.86 -5.49
N GLU A 218 8.28 -20.51 -6.50
CA GLU A 218 8.25 -20.04 -7.89
C GLU A 218 7.51 -18.72 -8.03
N ARG A 219 6.44 -18.52 -7.25
CA ARG A 219 5.71 -17.25 -7.21
C ARG A 219 6.58 -16.12 -6.66
N SER A 220 7.26 -16.36 -5.55
CA SER A 220 8.15 -15.38 -4.93
C SER A 220 9.35 -15.03 -5.82
N LEU A 221 9.89 -16.01 -6.55
CA LEU A 221 10.96 -15.80 -7.52
C LEU A 221 10.47 -14.96 -8.70
N ARG A 222 9.32 -15.28 -9.30
CA ARG A 222 8.73 -14.47 -10.39
C ARG A 222 8.49 -13.03 -9.97
N GLU A 223 8.01 -12.81 -8.73
CA GLU A 223 7.80 -11.46 -8.20
C GLU A 223 9.14 -10.72 -8.04
N LEU A 224 10.18 -11.38 -7.54
CA LEU A 224 11.52 -10.81 -7.44
C LEU A 224 12.10 -10.43 -8.81
N GLU A 225 12.00 -11.33 -9.78
CA GLU A 225 12.45 -11.09 -11.15
C GLU A 225 11.72 -9.90 -11.79
N PHE A 226 10.42 -9.80 -11.53
CA PHE A 226 9.62 -8.67 -11.99
C PHE A 226 10.09 -7.35 -11.38
N LEU A 227 10.36 -7.32 -10.08
CA LEU A 227 10.92 -6.16 -9.38
C LEU A 227 12.30 -5.77 -9.91
N ALA A 228 13.17 -6.75 -10.12
CA ALA A 228 14.50 -6.54 -10.70
C ALA A 228 14.42 -5.96 -12.13
N ALA A 229 13.54 -6.49 -12.96
CA ALA A 229 13.30 -5.99 -14.32
C ALA A 229 12.74 -4.55 -14.33
N ARG A 230 12.04 -4.12 -13.26
CA ARG A 230 11.57 -2.75 -13.04
C ARG A 230 12.63 -1.81 -12.46
N GLY A 231 13.84 -2.31 -12.23
CA GLY A 231 14.99 -1.52 -11.76
C GLY A 231 15.06 -1.36 -10.24
N ALA A 232 14.33 -2.17 -9.47
CA ALA A 232 14.47 -2.21 -8.01
C ALA A 232 15.90 -2.67 -7.66
N LYS A 233 16.60 -1.85 -6.87
CA LYS A 233 17.97 -2.14 -6.40
C LYS A 233 17.99 -2.64 -4.95
N ASN A 234 16.87 -2.60 -4.28
CA ASN A 234 16.73 -3.02 -2.90
C ASN A 234 15.37 -3.71 -2.72
N ILE A 235 15.35 -4.76 -1.93
CA ILE A 235 14.12 -5.49 -1.61
C ILE A 235 13.95 -5.52 -0.09
N ALA A 236 12.78 -5.07 0.37
CA ALA A 236 12.36 -5.21 1.75
C ALA A 236 11.37 -6.38 1.88
N PHE A 237 11.60 -7.27 2.83
CA PHE A 237 10.64 -8.33 3.12
C PHE A 237 9.52 -7.81 4.02
N TYR A 238 8.28 -8.04 3.61
CA TYR A 238 7.06 -7.62 4.32
C TYR A 238 6.42 -8.75 5.16
N ASP A 239 7.19 -9.80 5.40
CA ASP A 239 6.76 -10.95 6.18
C ASP A 239 6.60 -10.59 7.65
N ASP A 240 5.49 -10.99 8.26
CA ASP A 240 5.23 -10.76 9.69
C ASP A 240 6.14 -11.61 10.58
N ALA A 241 6.65 -12.73 10.06
CA ALA A 241 7.52 -13.67 10.77
C ALA A 241 8.54 -14.32 9.82
N LEU A 242 9.34 -13.52 9.10
CA LEU A 242 10.28 -13.98 8.07
C LEU A 242 11.21 -15.10 8.52
N LEU A 243 11.69 -15.04 9.75
CA LEU A 243 12.65 -16.04 10.29
C LEU A 243 11.97 -17.31 10.84
N TYR A 244 10.64 -17.32 10.96
CA TYR A 244 9.95 -18.53 11.35
C TYR A 244 10.00 -19.56 10.22
N LYS A 245 10.49 -20.77 10.53
CA LYS A 245 10.79 -21.78 9.51
C LYS A 245 11.72 -21.30 8.38
N ALA A 246 12.71 -20.46 8.71
CA ALA A 246 13.62 -19.91 7.72
C ALA A 246 14.33 -20.99 6.88
N GLN A 247 14.64 -22.16 7.47
CA GLN A 247 15.25 -23.28 6.76
C GLN A 247 14.35 -23.86 5.67
N ASP A 248 13.04 -23.75 5.83
CA ASP A 248 12.06 -24.30 4.89
C ASP A 248 11.61 -23.27 3.84
N VAL A 249 11.74 -21.98 4.12
CA VAL A 249 11.20 -20.91 3.28
C VAL A 249 12.28 -19.94 2.81
N LEU A 250 12.90 -19.19 3.73
CA LEU A 250 13.85 -18.12 3.36
C LEU A 250 15.13 -18.68 2.75
N VAL A 251 15.70 -19.74 3.35
CA VAL A 251 16.96 -20.31 2.87
C VAL A 251 16.83 -20.92 1.47
N PRO A 252 15.79 -21.71 1.15
CA PRO A 252 15.57 -22.18 -0.22
C PRO A 252 15.39 -21.03 -1.22
N PHE A 253 14.63 -20.00 -0.87
CA PHE A 253 14.45 -18.82 -1.70
C PHE A 253 15.79 -18.14 -2.00
N LEU A 254 16.61 -17.84 -0.99
CA LEU A 254 17.91 -17.18 -1.18
C LEU A 254 18.89 -18.06 -1.99
N ARG A 255 18.87 -19.37 -1.79
CA ARG A 255 19.69 -20.31 -2.58
C ARG A 255 19.32 -20.26 -4.07
N GLU A 256 18.03 -20.23 -4.38
CA GLU A 256 17.57 -20.17 -5.76
C GLU A 256 17.88 -18.80 -6.39
N VAL A 257 17.73 -17.70 -5.67
CA VAL A 257 18.15 -16.35 -6.11
C VAL A 257 19.62 -16.30 -6.47
N ILE A 258 20.50 -16.92 -5.64
CA ILE A 258 21.94 -17.00 -5.90
C ILE A 258 22.21 -17.87 -7.13
N LYS A 259 21.58 -19.01 -7.25
CA LYS A 259 21.73 -19.96 -8.37
C LYS A 259 21.31 -19.33 -9.71
N GLN A 260 20.21 -18.61 -9.73
CA GLN A 260 19.67 -17.93 -10.91
C GLN A 260 20.41 -16.60 -11.21
N LYS A 261 21.30 -16.15 -10.31
CA LYS A 261 22.05 -14.90 -10.44
C LYS A 261 21.14 -13.69 -10.66
N VAL A 262 19.98 -13.67 -9.99
CA VAL A 262 19.09 -12.51 -10.03
C VAL A 262 19.84 -11.30 -9.50
N ARG A 263 19.98 -10.26 -10.31
CA ARG A 263 20.65 -9.02 -9.93
C ARG A 263 19.63 -7.99 -9.49
N ILE A 264 19.79 -7.53 -8.26
CA ILE A 264 19.02 -6.45 -7.64
C ILE A 264 19.97 -5.28 -7.42
#